data_a7b6c70b34f56e52cd4c7bd167eaac1b
#
_entry.id   a7b6c70b34f56e52cd4c7bd167eaac1b
#
_cell.length_a   1.000
_cell.length_b   1.000
_cell.length_c   1.000
_cell.angle_alpha   90.00
_cell.angle_beta   90.00
_cell.angle_gamma   90.00
#
_symmetry.space_group_name_H-M   'P 1'
#
loop_
_entity.id
_entity.type
_entity.pdbx_description
1 polymer ?
#
loop_
_entity_poly.entity_id
_entity_poly.type
_entity_poly.pdbx_seq_one_letter_code
_entity_poly.pdbx_strand_id
1 'polypeptide(L)'
;MTSVRPFAALFLFCIATLPAASYAAGDDVAALRAELEKLKSDYNTRVSALETRITQLESAGPAVAQAAPAPEAATPPPPMSFPTTPTAEPSSGGGRGGASAFNPAISMILAGNYANTSRDPETYRIAGFIPNGGEVGPGERSFNLGESELTVASNVDPYFFANVTASVSSDNEIQIEEAYFRTLGLRDGFTVKGGRFFSGLGYLNEVHSHAWDFVDQPLVYQAFFGGQLAQDGLQVKWLAPTDTFVEVGAEGGNGGAFPGTRRNRNGLNSTTLFTHVGGDVGDSTSWRTGVSWLHEHADDRMYEDTDDLGVPVENAFTGTSKTWGLDAILKWAPHGDSTHRQLKLQAEYLQRTEDGQLAFDASGANLSGDYRSRQSGWYAQGVYLFQPRWRVGLRYDSMDSGTPHIGLVDSGTLPRSAFPALLAASPDRVTLMVDWSPSEFSRLRAQYAWDDARLDQSDRQFLLQYIYGIGAHGAHKF
;
A
#
# COMPACT_ATOMS: atom_id res chain seq x y z
N MET A 1 -12.97 38.57 52.39
CA MET A 1 -13.40 39.95 52.08
C MET A 1 -12.99 40.24 50.67
N THR A 2 -14.00 40.22 49.77
CA THR A 2 -14.32 41.18 48.70
C THR A 2 -13.33 41.20 47.53
N SER A 3 -13.69 41.07 46.27
CA SER A 3 -14.98 41.24 45.57
C SER A 3 -14.82 40.77 44.11
N VAL A 4 -15.87 40.12 43.60
CA VAL A 4 -16.07 39.78 42.21
C VAL A 4 -16.53 41.01 41.43
N ARG A 5 -15.99 41.29 40.26
CA ARG A 5 -16.63 42.16 39.26
C ARG A 5 -16.54 41.53 37.85
N PRO A 6 -17.64 41.49 37.11
CA PRO A 6 -17.68 40.94 35.75
C PRO A 6 -17.35 42.03 34.72
N PHE A 7 -16.60 41.64 33.67
CA PHE A 7 -16.45 42.46 32.47
C PHE A 7 -17.34 41.91 31.36
N ALA A 8 -18.35 42.71 31.02
CA ALA A 8 -19.15 42.52 29.82
C ALA A 8 -18.39 43.09 28.63
N ALA A 9 -18.10 42.29 27.64
CA ALA A 9 -17.54 42.73 26.35
C ALA A 9 -18.65 42.90 25.33
N LEU A 10 -18.78 44.11 24.85
CA LEU A 10 -19.70 44.62 23.86
C LEU A 10 -19.29 44.13 22.46
N PHE A 11 -20.12 43.35 21.80
CA PHE A 11 -19.95 43.00 20.37
C PHE A 11 -20.47 44.15 19.53
N LEU A 12 -19.55 44.84 18.81
CA LEU A 12 -19.88 45.84 17.82
C LEU A 12 -20.06 45.16 16.45
N PHE A 13 -21.30 45.18 15.96
CA PHE A 13 -21.66 44.67 14.65
C PHE A 13 -21.27 45.73 13.58
N CYS A 14 -20.22 45.48 12.80
CA CYS A 14 -19.95 46.24 11.57
C CYS A 14 -20.78 45.65 10.42
N ILE A 15 -21.85 46.33 10.08
CA ILE A 15 -22.62 46.07 8.84
C ILE A 15 -21.83 46.68 7.67
N ALA A 16 -21.16 45.83 6.88
CA ALA A 16 -20.62 46.25 5.60
C ALA A 16 -21.70 46.08 4.51
N THR A 17 -22.12 47.17 3.95
CA THR A 17 -23.04 47.24 2.80
C THR A 17 -22.34 46.72 1.54
N LEU A 18 -22.77 45.55 1.03
CA LEU A 18 -22.41 45.06 -0.29
C LEU A 18 -23.34 45.67 -1.34
N PRO A 19 -22.82 46.10 -2.49
CA PRO A 19 -23.68 46.60 -3.60
C PRO A 19 -24.46 45.42 -4.21
N ALA A 20 -25.75 45.68 -4.45
CA ALA A 20 -26.65 44.77 -5.15
C ALA A 20 -26.21 44.59 -6.60
N ALA A 21 -25.67 43.41 -6.94
CA ALA A 21 -25.60 42.93 -8.31
C ALA A 21 -26.88 42.13 -8.60
N SER A 22 -27.88 42.82 -9.12
CA SER A 22 -29.06 42.21 -9.70
C SER A 22 -28.86 42.13 -11.22
N TYR A 23 -29.44 41.02 -11.79
CA TYR A 23 -29.58 40.69 -13.21
C TYR A 23 -28.43 39.86 -13.85
N ALA A 24 -28.53 38.53 -13.63
CA ALA A 24 -28.19 37.50 -14.62
C ALA A 24 -28.68 36.06 -14.21
N ALA A 25 -29.38 35.89 -13.08
CA ALA A 25 -29.69 34.55 -12.56
C ALA A 25 -30.96 33.92 -13.20
N GLY A 26 -31.71 34.61 -14.01
CA GLY A 26 -32.96 34.11 -14.61
C GLY A 26 -32.71 33.18 -15.81
N ASP A 27 -31.83 33.58 -16.69
CA ASP A 27 -31.58 32.88 -17.95
C ASP A 27 -30.72 31.60 -17.72
N ASP A 28 -29.80 31.59 -16.77
CA ASP A 28 -29.03 30.42 -16.40
C ASP A 28 -29.85 29.33 -15.75
N VAL A 29 -30.86 29.71 -14.90
CA VAL A 29 -31.77 28.78 -14.28
C VAL A 29 -32.74 28.19 -15.32
N ALA A 30 -33.15 28.95 -16.31
CA ALA A 30 -33.99 28.46 -17.40
C ALA A 30 -33.20 27.49 -18.31
N ALA A 31 -31.95 27.79 -18.62
CA ALA A 31 -31.04 26.93 -19.38
C ALA A 31 -30.80 25.59 -18.65
N LEU A 32 -30.50 25.62 -17.35
CA LEU A 32 -30.28 24.44 -16.53
C LEU A 32 -31.56 23.57 -16.41
N ARG A 33 -32.73 24.19 -16.33
CA ARG A 33 -34.01 23.45 -16.35
C ARG A 33 -34.26 22.76 -17.69
N ALA A 34 -33.93 23.42 -18.80
CA ALA A 34 -34.05 22.82 -20.12
C ALA A 34 -33.09 21.64 -20.31
N GLU A 35 -31.86 21.76 -19.79
CA GLU A 35 -30.89 20.70 -19.83
C GLU A 35 -31.28 19.51 -18.94
N LEU A 36 -31.87 19.76 -17.77
CA LEU A 36 -32.41 18.72 -16.87
C LEU A 36 -33.58 17.96 -17.54
N GLU A 37 -34.48 18.65 -18.20
CA GLU A 37 -35.63 18.01 -18.92
C GLU A 37 -35.11 17.18 -20.11
N LYS A 38 -34.10 17.64 -20.82
CA LYS A 38 -33.44 16.89 -21.88
C LYS A 38 -32.78 15.59 -21.32
N LEU A 39 -32.08 15.70 -20.21
CA LEU A 39 -31.42 14.57 -19.55
C LEU A 39 -32.45 13.55 -19.06
N LYS A 40 -33.57 13.98 -18.49
CA LYS A 40 -34.69 13.11 -18.12
C LYS A 40 -35.31 12.39 -19.32
N SER A 41 -35.49 13.10 -20.43
CA SER A 41 -36.02 12.52 -21.67
C SER A 41 -35.07 11.46 -22.23
N ASP A 42 -33.78 11.73 -22.28
CA ASP A 42 -32.77 10.79 -22.75
C ASP A 42 -32.67 9.55 -21.82
N TYR A 43 -32.77 9.76 -20.51
CA TYR A 43 -32.79 8.68 -19.53
C TYR A 43 -34.03 7.78 -19.72
N ASN A 44 -35.21 8.36 -19.80
CA ASN A 44 -36.47 7.59 -20.02
C ASN A 44 -36.44 6.81 -21.34
N THR A 45 -35.87 7.39 -22.39
CA THR A 45 -35.71 6.71 -23.68
C THR A 45 -34.80 5.48 -23.57
N ARG A 46 -33.73 5.61 -22.83
CA ARG A 46 -32.80 4.48 -22.58
C ARG A 46 -33.43 3.40 -21.73
N VAL A 47 -34.18 3.78 -20.67
CA VAL A 47 -34.91 2.83 -19.81
C VAL A 47 -35.92 2.05 -20.64
N SER A 48 -36.75 2.72 -21.44
CA SER A 48 -37.75 2.05 -22.29
C SER A 48 -37.11 1.12 -23.34
N ALA A 49 -35.96 1.49 -23.89
CA ALA A 49 -35.20 0.64 -24.81
C ALA A 49 -34.66 -0.61 -24.10
N LEU A 50 -34.22 -0.49 -22.86
CA LEU A 50 -33.74 -1.63 -22.06
C LEU A 50 -34.91 -2.55 -21.66
N GLU A 51 -36.03 -2.00 -21.24
CA GLU A 51 -37.24 -2.77 -20.90
C GLU A 51 -37.76 -3.55 -22.12
N THR A 52 -37.78 -2.92 -23.30
CA THR A 52 -38.13 -3.58 -24.54
C THR A 52 -37.16 -4.75 -24.86
N ARG A 53 -35.88 -4.55 -24.61
CA ARG A 53 -34.88 -5.59 -24.85
C ARG A 53 -34.97 -6.74 -23.85
N ILE A 54 -35.28 -6.44 -22.58
CA ILE A 54 -35.56 -7.47 -21.56
C ILE A 54 -36.79 -8.29 -21.98
N THR A 55 -37.89 -7.66 -22.37
CA THR A 55 -39.11 -8.35 -22.82
C THR A 55 -38.84 -9.22 -24.08
N GLN A 56 -37.99 -8.74 -25.00
CA GLN A 56 -37.57 -9.53 -26.17
C GLN A 56 -36.73 -10.75 -25.76
N LEU A 57 -35.85 -10.62 -24.78
CA LEU A 57 -35.04 -11.72 -24.30
C LEU A 57 -35.85 -12.74 -23.49
N GLU A 58 -36.81 -12.28 -22.70
CA GLU A 58 -37.74 -13.13 -21.95
C GLU A 58 -38.71 -13.89 -22.87
N SER A 59 -39.14 -13.26 -23.97
CA SER A 59 -40.03 -13.90 -24.97
C SER A 59 -39.28 -14.85 -25.93
N ALA A 60 -37.95 -14.74 -26.03
CA ALA A 60 -37.12 -15.62 -26.84
C ALA A 60 -36.77 -16.94 -26.12
N GLY A 61 -37.62 -17.48 -25.29
CA GLY A 61 -37.53 -18.69 -24.48
C GLY A 61 -36.30 -19.59 -24.68
N PRO A 62 -35.86 -20.35 -23.68
CA PRO A 62 -34.64 -21.15 -23.77
C PRO A 62 -34.74 -22.17 -24.92
N ALA A 63 -33.93 -22.03 -25.95
CA ALA A 63 -33.77 -23.04 -26.98
C ALA A 63 -33.35 -24.35 -26.30
N VAL A 64 -34.24 -25.33 -26.36
CA VAL A 64 -34.03 -26.67 -25.83
C VAL A 64 -32.83 -27.29 -26.56
N ALA A 65 -31.68 -27.30 -25.93
CA ALA A 65 -30.55 -28.12 -26.35
C ALA A 65 -30.80 -29.55 -25.89
N GLN A 66 -30.96 -30.42 -26.87
CA GLN A 66 -31.20 -31.85 -26.73
C GLN A 66 -30.09 -32.51 -25.92
N ALA A 67 -30.47 -33.27 -24.92
CA ALA A 67 -29.60 -34.02 -24.03
C ALA A 67 -28.82 -35.09 -24.78
N ALA A 68 -27.53 -35.17 -24.53
CA ALA A 68 -26.70 -36.38 -24.74
C ALA A 68 -26.18 -36.84 -23.36
N PRO A 69 -25.95 -38.12 -23.13
CA PRO A 69 -26.02 -38.78 -21.84
C PRO A 69 -24.75 -38.58 -20.99
N ALA A 70 -24.97 -38.61 -19.70
CA ALA A 70 -23.91 -38.78 -18.72
C ALA A 70 -23.23 -40.15 -18.87
N PRO A 71 -21.97 -40.30 -18.51
CA PRO A 71 -21.61 -40.42 -17.11
C PRO A 71 -20.24 -39.83 -16.73
N GLU A 72 -20.01 -39.75 -15.47
CA GLU A 72 -18.77 -40.09 -14.80
C GLU A 72 -17.99 -38.97 -14.07
N ALA A 73 -17.77 -39.31 -12.83
CA ALA A 73 -16.68 -38.98 -11.94
C ALA A 73 -16.59 -37.51 -11.45
N ALA A 74 -16.80 -37.40 -10.15
CA ALA A 74 -16.44 -36.26 -9.32
C ALA A 74 -15.00 -35.81 -9.65
N THR A 75 -14.88 -34.63 -10.25
CA THR A 75 -13.61 -33.91 -10.29
C THR A 75 -13.31 -33.37 -8.89
N PRO A 76 -12.08 -33.54 -8.38
CA PRO A 76 -11.67 -32.93 -7.14
C PRO A 76 -11.81 -31.39 -7.22
N PRO A 77 -12.10 -30.69 -6.09
CA PRO A 77 -12.17 -29.25 -6.08
C PRO A 77 -10.84 -28.66 -6.59
N PRO A 78 -10.88 -27.55 -7.32
CA PRO A 78 -9.66 -26.94 -7.82
C PRO A 78 -8.76 -26.55 -6.65
N PRO A 79 -7.44 -26.73 -6.77
CA PRO A 79 -6.49 -26.35 -5.72
C PRO A 79 -6.67 -24.86 -5.37
N MET A 80 -6.66 -24.54 -4.08
CA MET A 80 -6.70 -23.17 -3.61
C MET A 80 -5.46 -22.43 -4.14
N SER A 81 -5.65 -21.61 -5.15
CA SER A 81 -4.59 -20.76 -5.68
C SER A 81 -4.22 -19.72 -4.63
N PHE A 82 -2.95 -19.67 -4.24
CA PHE A 82 -2.44 -18.50 -3.55
C PHE A 82 -2.68 -17.27 -4.43
N PRO A 83 -3.12 -16.14 -3.87
CA PRO A 83 -3.17 -14.91 -4.64
C PRO A 83 -1.73 -14.48 -4.95
N THR A 84 -1.27 -14.85 -6.12
CA THR A 84 -0.19 -14.14 -6.79
C THR A 84 -0.77 -12.79 -7.15
N THR A 85 -0.40 -11.76 -6.42
CA THR A 85 -0.80 -10.37 -6.59
C THR A 85 -2.32 -10.12 -6.41
N PRO A 86 -2.75 -9.20 -5.55
CA PRO A 86 -4.12 -8.71 -5.56
C PRO A 86 -4.32 -7.75 -6.74
N THR A 87 -4.11 -8.23 -7.94
CA THR A 87 -4.61 -7.54 -9.12
C THR A 87 -6.02 -8.05 -9.29
N ALA A 88 -7.00 -7.19 -9.17
CA ALA A 88 -8.38 -7.49 -9.51
C ALA A 88 -8.43 -8.00 -10.95
N GLU A 89 -8.42 -9.31 -11.13
CA GLU A 89 -8.81 -9.86 -12.42
C GLU A 89 -10.30 -9.56 -12.58
N PRO A 90 -10.72 -8.84 -13.62
CA PRO A 90 -12.13 -8.75 -13.94
C PRO A 90 -12.61 -10.20 -14.16
N SER A 91 -13.53 -10.66 -13.32
CA SER A 91 -14.16 -11.97 -13.48
C SER A 91 -14.65 -12.06 -14.92
N SER A 92 -14.08 -12.98 -15.71
CA SER A 92 -14.56 -13.30 -17.04
C SER A 92 -15.91 -14.01 -16.91
N GLY A 93 -16.95 -13.24 -16.62
CA GLY A 93 -18.32 -13.66 -16.87
C GLY A 93 -18.44 -13.89 -18.36
N GLY A 94 -18.56 -15.15 -18.77
CA GLY A 94 -18.66 -15.57 -20.16
C GLY A 94 -19.88 -14.95 -20.86
N GLY A 95 -19.71 -13.75 -21.40
CA GLY A 95 -20.63 -13.05 -22.28
C GLY A 95 -19.99 -12.91 -23.65
N ARG A 96 -20.55 -13.59 -24.63
CA ARG A 96 -20.15 -13.53 -26.02
C ARG A 96 -20.14 -12.11 -26.57
N GLY A 97 -18.99 -11.71 -27.07
CA GLY A 97 -18.67 -10.79 -28.15
C GLY A 97 -19.56 -9.57 -28.39
N GLY A 98 -19.05 -8.39 -28.12
CA GLY A 98 -19.60 -7.11 -28.48
C GLY A 98 -18.85 -6.00 -27.73
N ALA A 99 -19.23 -4.80 -27.82
CA ALA A 99 -18.63 -3.56 -27.30
C ALA A 99 -18.18 -3.53 -25.82
N SER A 100 -18.34 -4.61 -25.03
CA SER A 100 -17.89 -4.69 -23.62
C SER A 100 -16.43 -5.12 -23.45
N ALA A 101 -15.75 -5.56 -24.52
CA ALA A 101 -14.35 -6.00 -24.44
C ALA A 101 -13.38 -4.85 -24.10
N PHE A 102 -13.78 -3.60 -24.29
CA PHE A 102 -13.00 -2.39 -24.00
C PHE A 102 -13.56 -1.56 -22.84
N ASN A 103 -14.51 -2.10 -22.07
CA ASN A 103 -15.02 -1.36 -20.91
C ASN A 103 -14.10 -1.60 -19.72
N PRO A 104 -13.31 -0.61 -19.29
CA PRO A 104 -12.40 -0.79 -18.16
C PRO A 104 -13.19 -1.03 -16.88
N ALA A 105 -12.68 -1.92 -16.02
CA ALA A 105 -13.11 -2.02 -14.64
C ALA A 105 -12.61 -0.79 -13.89
N ILE A 106 -13.51 -0.06 -13.25
CA ILE A 106 -13.19 1.09 -12.42
C ILE A 106 -13.59 0.76 -10.99
N SER A 107 -12.65 0.91 -10.07
CA SER A 107 -12.90 0.78 -8.64
C SER A 107 -12.33 1.97 -7.88
N MET A 108 -12.96 2.31 -6.77
CA MET A 108 -12.51 3.35 -5.87
C MET A 108 -12.55 2.86 -4.43
N ILE A 109 -11.47 3.07 -3.71
CA ILE A 109 -11.38 2.86 -2.27
C ILE A 109 -11.38 4.24 -1.62
N LEU A 110 -12.29 4.43 -0.67
CA LEU A 110 -12.30 5.61 0.20
C LEU A 110 -11.87 5.17 1.59
N ALA A 111 -10.86 5.81 2.13
CA ALA A 111 -10.39 5.57 3.47
C ALA A 111 -10.42 6.87 4.29
N GLY A 112 -10.83 6.76 5.54
CA GLY A 112 -10.78 7.84 6.50
C GLY A 112 -10.20 7.34 7.81
N ASN A 113 -9.38 8.17 8.45
CA ASN A 113 -8.71 7.83 9.69
C ASN A 113 -9.03 8.84 10.80
N TYR A 114 -8.95 8.37 12.03
CA TYR A 114 -8.81 9.21 13.21
C TYR A 114 -7.58 8.72 13.97
N ALA A 115 -6.63 9.63 14.24
CA ALA A 115 -5.41 9.33 14.96
C ALA A 115 -5.33 10.11 16.27
N ASN A 116 -4.94 9.42 17.33
CA ASN A 116 -4.60 10.01 18.62
C ASN A 116 -3.27 9.45 19.08
N THR A 117 -2.25 10.30 19.13
CA THR A 117 -0.88 9.94 19.48
C THR A 117 -0.44 10.71 20.71
N SER A 118 0.33 10.07 21.59
CA SER A 118 0.85 10.73 22.80
C SER A 118 2.06 11.62 22.50
N ARG A 119 2.72 11.41 21.35
CA ARG A 119 3.84 12.21 20.86
C ARG A 119 3.44 12.94 19.60
N ASP A 120 4.14 14.02 19.28
CA ASP A 120 3.95 14.79 18.06
C ASP A 120 4.33 13.94 16.83
N PRO A 121 3.39 13.66 15.89
CA PRO A 121 3.69 12.86 14.71
C PRO A 121 4.70 13.53 13.77
N GLU A 122 4.78 14.85 13.69
CA GLU A 122 5.76 15.56 12.85
C GLU A 122 7.21 15.26 13.25
N THR A 123 7.43 14.88 14.51
CA THR A 123 8.75 14.49 15.02
C THR A 123 9.02 12.99 14.93
N TYR A 124 8.17 12.23 14.23
CA TYR A 124 8.33 10.78 14.13
C TYR A 124 9.58 10.40 13.34
N ARG A 125 10.43 9.56 13.95
CA ARG A 125 11.63 9.00 13.33
C ARG A 125 11.86 7.61 13.90
N ILE A 126 12.31 6.70 13.08
CA ILE A 126 12.75 5.37 13.52
C ILE A 126 14.24 5.49 13.88
N ALA A 127 14.55 5.38 15.17
CA ALA A 127 15.88 5.61 15.71
C ALA A 127 16.93 4.66 15.10
N GLY A 128 18.07 5.20 14.72
CA GLY A 128 19.21 4.46 14.16
C GLY A 128 19.12 4.20 12.65
N PHE A 129 18.09 4.72 11.97
CA PHE A 129 17.92 4.55 10.52
C PHE A 129 17.90 5.91 9.82
N ILE A 130 18.55 5.97 8.64
CA ILE A 130 18.47 7.18 7.81
C ILE A 130 17.01 7.47 7.47
N PRO A 131 16.49 8.66 7.80
CA PRO A 131 15.14 9.05 7.43
C PRO A 131 14.94 8.97 5.91
N ASN A 132 13.78 8.51 5.49
CA ASN A 132 13.48 8.26 4.08
C ASN A 132 12.70 9.39 3.40
N GLY A 133 12.26 10.40 4.16
CA GLY A 133 11.47 11.52 3.64
C GLY A 133 10.08 11.14 3.12
N GLY A 134 9.64 9.89 3.32
CA GLY A 134 8.32 9.41 2.92
C GLY A 134 7.27 9.51 4.03
N GLU A 135 6.07 9.05 3.74
CA GLU A 135 4.97 8.94 4.70
C GLU A 135 5.24 7.80 5.70
N VAL A 136 5.96 8.12 6.75
CA VAL A 136 6.34 7.19 7.81
C VAL A 136 5.78 7.67 9.13
N GLY A 137 5.19 6.75 9.91
CA GLY A 137 4.62 7.05 11.20
C GLY A 137 3.09 7.00 11.22
N PRO A 138 2.47 7.53 12.31
CA PRO A 138 1.04 7.37 12.54
C PRO A 138 0.13 8.35 11.77
N GLY A 139 0.70 9.24 10.95
CA GLY A 139 -0.03 10.31 10.28
C GLY A 139 -0.47 11.44 11.23
N GLU A 140 -1.20 12.44 10.69
CA GLU A 140 -1.69 13.58 11.43
C GLU A 140 -2.71 13.18 12.51
N ARG A 141 -2.71 13.93 13.62
CA ARG A 141 -3.70 13.78 14.70
C ARG A 141 -5.10 14.18 14.26
N SER A 142 -6.12 13.59 14.93
CA SER A 142 -7.54 13.86 14.66
C SER A 142 -8.01 13.20 13.37
N PHE A 143 -9.04 13.74 12.73
CA PHE A 143 -9.61 13.19 11.51
C PHE A 143 -8.78 13.61 10.30
N ASN A 144 -8.39 12.64 9.50
CA ASN A 144 -7.68 12.85 8.26
C ASN A 144 -8.20 11.91 7.17
N LEU A 145 -7.94 12.26 5.92
CA LEU A 145 -8.17 11.36 4.81
C LEU A 145 -7.14 10.23 4.89
N GLY A 146 -7.61 8.99 4.92
CA GLY A 146 -6.74 7.84 4.68
C GLY A 146 -6.36 7.78 3.20
N GLU A 147 -5.39 6.97 2.88
CA GLU A 147 -5.01 6.72 1.51
C GLU A 147 -6.21 6.17 0.72
N SER A 148 -6.72 6.98 -0.19
CA SER A 148 -7.89 6.69 -1.01
C SER A 148 -7.45 6.44 -2.44
N GLU A 149 -7.88 5.33 -3.03
CA GLU A 149 -7.34 4.83 -4.30
C GLU A 149 -8.42 4.85 -5.40
N LEU A 150 -8.00 5.20 -6.61
CA LEU A 150 -8.77 5.02 -7.85
C LEU A 150 -8.01 4.08 -8.76
N THR A 151 -8.60 2.94 -9.07
CA THR A 151 -8.01 1.95 -9.98
C THR A 151 -8.82 1.85 -11.27
N VAL A 152 -8.12 1.87 -12.40
CA VAL A 152 -8.66 1.61 -13.74
C VAL A 152 -7.88 0.45 -14.34
N ALA A 153 -8.56 -0.65 -14.65
CA ALA A 153 -7.94 -1.87 -15.15
C ALA A 153 -8.71 -2.44 -16.34
N SER A 154 -7.99 -2.95 -17.34
CA SER A 154 -8.62 -3.57 -18.52
C SER A 154 -7.67 -4.53 -19.23
N ASN A 155 -8.24 -5.55 -19.86
CA ASN A 155 -7.54 -6.25 -20.94
C ASN A 155 -7.52 -5.32 -22.17
N VAL A 156 -6.33 -4.91 -22.59
CA VAL A 156 -6.14 -4.08 -23.78
C VAL A 156 -6.44 -4.87 -25.05
N ASP A 157 -5.97 -6.11 -25.06
CA ASP A 157 -6.17 -7.10 -26.13
C ASP A 157 -6.02 -8.52 -25.53
N PRO A 158 -6.07 -9.61 -26.32
CA PRO A 158 -5.87 -10.96 -25.80
C PRO A 158 -4.47 -11.24 -25.20
N TYR A 159 -3.51 -10.34 -25.41
CA TYR A 159 -2.11 -10.54 -25.02
C TYR A 159 -1.70 -9.68 -23.84
N PHE A 160 -2.38 -8.54 -23.61
CA PHE A 160 -1.98 -7.55 -22.63
C PHE A 160 -3.13 -7.09 -21.74
N PHE A 161 -2.82 -7.00 -20.46
CA PHE A 161 -3.62 -6.34 -19.43
C PHE A 161 -2.92 -5.05 -19.03
N ALA A 162 -3.68 -4.00 -18.75
CA ALA A 162 -3.18 -2.73 -18.21
C ALA A 162 -3.89 -2.38 -16.91
N ASN A 163 -3.13 -1.77 -16.00
CA ASN A 163 -3.62 -1.27 -14.70
C ASN A 163 -3.04 0.12 -14.44
N VAL A 164 -3.87 1.00 -13.91
CA VAL A 164 -3.44 2.28 -13.33
C VAL A 164 -4.13 2.43 -11.98
N THR A 165 -3.36 2.63 -10.93
CA THR A 165 -3.83 2.94 -9.59
C THR A 165 -3.24 4.28 -9.15
N ALA A 166 -4.11 5.22 -8.84
CA ALA A 166 -3.76 6.52 -8.28
C ALA A 166 -4.31 6.62 -6.87
N SER A 167 -3.50 7.09 -5.93
CA SER A 167 -3.91 7.37 -4.56
C SER A 167 -3.95 8.87 -4.27
N VAL A 168 -4.77 9.25 -3.30
CA VAL A 168 -4.83 10.58 -2.71
C VAL A 168 -4.51 10.43 -1.23
N SER A 169 -3.47 11.12 -0.77
CA SER A 169 -3.04 11.13 0.63
C SER A 169 -3.71 12.22 1.45
N SER A 170 -3.45 12.24 2.78
CA SER A 170 -4.03 13.22 3.73
C SER A 170 -3.64 14.67 3.43
N ASP A 171 -2.50 14.91 2.82
CA ASP A 171 -1.97 16.22 2.40
C ASP A 171 -2.46 16.68 1.02
N ASN A 172 -3.47 15.98 0.46
CA ASN A 172 -4.07 16.22 -0.85
C ASN A 172 -3.12 16.03 -2.04
N GLU A 173 -2.05 15.27 -1.86
CA GLU A 173 -1.19 14.88 -2.95
C GLU A 173 -1.78 13.69 -3.72
N ILE A 174 -1.70 13.75 -5.04
CA ILE A 174 -2.09 12.64 -5.92
C ILE A 174 -0.81 11.93 -6.36
N GLN A 175 -0.72 10.65 -6.06
CA GLN A 175 0.39 9.81 -6.45
C GLN A 175 -0.08 8.67 -7.35
N ILE A 176 0.74 8.30 -8.35
CA ILE A 176 0.52 7.08 -9.12
C ILE A 176 1.29 5.96 -8.43
N GLU A 177 0.58 5.05 -7.78
CA GLU A 177 1.17 3.88 -7.12
C GLU A 177 1.59 2.83 -8.13
N GLU A 178 0.68 2.50 -9.04
CA GLU A 178 0.92 1.55 -10.11
C GLU A 178 0.44 2.08 -11.46
N ALA A 179 1.22 1.87 -12.51
CA ALA A 179 0.85 2.14 -13.89
C ALA A 179 1.64 1.18 -14.80
N TYR A 180 1.06 0.01 -15.11
CA TYR A 180 1.79 -1.04 -15.81
C TYR A 180 0.94 -1.77 -16.83
N PHE A 181 1.61 -2.41 -17.78
CA PHE A 181 1.06 -3.51 -18.57
C PHE A 181 1.60 -4.85 -18.09
N ARG A 182 0.82 -5.91 -18.31
CA ARG A 182 1.20 -7.29 -18.01
C ARG A 182 0.78 -8.20 -19.17
N THR A 183 1.64 -9.15 -19.53
CA THR A 183 1.32 -10.17 -20.55
C THR A 183 0.33 -11.20 -20.01
N LEU A 184 -0.62 -11.63 -20.85
CA LEU A 184 -1.69 -12.56 -20.49
C LEU A 184 -1.49 -13.99 -20.99
N GLY A 185 -0.68 -14.20 -22.02
CA GLY A 185 -0.65 -15.49 -22.72
C GLY A 185 0.75 -15.96 -23.11
N LEU A 186 1.76 -15.64 -22.32
CA LEU A 186 3.08 -16.23 -22.55
C LEU A 186 3.06 -17.72 -22.21
N ARG A 187 3.78 -18.51 -23.00
CA ARG A 187 3.90 -19.96 -22.77
C ARG A 187 4.80 -20.26 -21.58
N ASP A 188 4.74 -21.53 -21.12
CA ASP A 188 5.66 -22.11 -20.15
C ASP A 188 5.70 -21.40 -18.78
N GLY A 189 4.60 -20.76 -18.38
CA GLY A 189 4.48 -20.11 -17.06
C GLY A 189 5.14 -18.74 -16.94
N PHE A 190 5.61 -18.15 -18.03
CA PHE A 190 6.21 -16.82 -18.01
C PHE A 190 5.18 -15.70 -17.99
N THR A 191 5.47 -14.64 -17.21
CA THR A 191 4.74 -13.37 -17.19
C THR A 191 5.74 -12.22 -17.23
N VAL A 192 5.46 -11.21 -18.05
CA VAL A 192 6.24 -9.97 -18.10
C VAL A 192 5.33 -8.80 -17.70
N LYS A 193 5.78 -7.97 -16.77
CA LYS A 193 5.13 -6.73 -16.34
C LYS A 193 6.09 -5.57 -16.62
N GLY A 194 5.59 -4.45 -17.12
CA GLY A 194 6.41 -3.26 -17.40
C GLY A 194 5.66 -1.98 -17.11
N GLY A 195 6.35 -1.02 -16.52
CA GLY A 195 5.83 0.25 -16.03
C GLY A 195 6.17 0.48 -14.57
N ARG A 196 5.30 1.17 -13.83
CA ARG A 196 5.39 1.32 -12.37
C ARG A 196 4.60 0.22 -11.69
N PHE A 197 5.22 -0.49 -10.76
CA PHE A 197 4.59 -1.59 -10.02
C PHE A 197 5.26 -1.78 -8.65
N PHE A 198 4.51 -2.31 -7.68
CA PHE A 198 5.10 -2.76 -6.44
C PHE A 198 5.97 -3.99 -6.68
N SER A 199 7.19 -3.97 -6.12
CA SER A 199 8.16 -5.07 -6.24
C SER A 199 7.62 -6.34 -5.58
N GLY A 200 7.92 -7.49 -6.19
CA GLY A 200 7.60 -8.82 -5.63
C GLY A 200 8.51 -9.23 -4.46
N LEU A 201 9.24 -8.31 -3.86
CA LEU A 201 10.04 -8.53 -2.67
C LEU A 201 9.14 -8.81 -1.46
N GLY A 202 9.35 -9.94 -0.78
CA GLY A 202 8.59 -10.32 0.41
C GLY A 202 7.15 -10.70 0.10
N TYR A 203 6.28 -10.56 1.10
CA TYR A 203 4.85 -10.80 0.96
C TYR A 203 4.04 -9.50 0.97
N LEU A 204 4.34 -8.60 1.92
CA LEU A 204 3.49 -7.44 2.17
C LEU A 204 3.66 -6.35 1.09
N ASN A 205 4.80 -6.29 0.42
CA ASN A 205 5.11 -5.21 -0.50
C ASN A 205 4.16 -5.10 -1.71
N GLU A 206 3.64 -6.23 -2.22
CA GLU A 206 2.67 -6.23 -3.32
C GLU A 206 1.20 -6.01 -2.85
N VAL A 207 0.96 -5.86 -1.54
CA VAL A 207 -0.40 -5.71 -0.98
C VAL A 207 -0.72 -4.25 -0.79
N HIS A 208 -1.75 -3.74 -1.47
CA HIS A 208 -2.20 -2.35 -1.33
C HIS A 208 -2.65 -2.02 0.10
N SER A 209 -2.52 -0.77 0.50
CA SER A 209 -2.75 -0.27 1.86
C SER A 209 -4.12 -0.63 2.42
N HIS A 210 -5.17 -0.51 1.61
CA HIS A 210 -6.54 -0.85 1.99
C HIS A 210 -6.76 -2.35 2.30
N ALA A 211 -5.87 -3.22 1.80
CA ALA A 211 -5.93 -4.67 2.03
C ALA A 211 -5.05 -5.15 3.21
N TRP A 212 -4.27 -4.28 3.82
CA TRP A 212 -3.47 -4.65 4.99
C TRP A 212 -4.35 -5.06 6.17
N ASP A 213 -3.79 -5.90 7.03
CA ASP A 213 -4.47 -6.33 8.26
C ASP A 213 -4.42 -5.27 9.38
N PHE A 214 -3.44 -4.37 9.34
CA PHE A 214 -3.25 -3.26 10.27
C PHE A 214 -3.39 -1.93 9.52
N VAL A 215 -3.59 -0.83 10.24
CA VAL A 215 -3.74 0.50 9.63
C VAL A 215 -2.44 0.95 8.96
N ASP A 216 -1.31 0.56 9.53
CA ASP A 216 0.02 0.96 9.14
C ASP A 216 0.92 -0.24 8.83
N GLN A 217 2.00 0.04 8.12
CA GLN A 217 3.02 -0.96 7.81
C GLN A 217 3.90 -1.32 9.01
N PRO A 218 4.53 -2.51 8.99
CA PRO A 218 5.60 -2.87 9.91
C PRO A 218 6.76 -1.87 9.90
N LEU A 219 7.42 -1.68 11.06
CA LEU A 219 8.56 -0.76 11.19
C LEU A 219 9.66 -1.03 10.17
N VAL A 220 9.90 -2.29 9.85
CA VAL A 220 10.97 -2.67 8.91
C VAL A 220 10.67 -2.19 7.48
N TYR A 221 9.41 -2.17 7.06
CA TYR A 221 9.01 -1.61 5.76
C TYR A 221 9.14 -0.10 5.75
N GLN A 222 8.70 0.56 6.81
CA GLN A 222 8.84 2.00 6.98
C GLN A 222 10.31 2.43 6.94
N ALA A 223 11.21 1.75 7.67
CA ALA A 223 12.62 2.10 7.75
C ALA A 223 13.42 1.74 6.49
N PHE A 224 13.06 0.64 5.79
CA PHE A 224 13.88 0.13 4.68
C PHE A 224 13.39 0.61 3.32
N PHE A 225 12.09 0.89 3.17
CA PHE A 225 11.49 1.23 1.88
C PHE A 225 10.70 2.56 1.89
N GLY A 226 10.57 3.19 3.05
CA GLY A 226 9.74 4.40 3.18
C GLY A 226 8.25 4.12 3.03
N GLY A 227 7.86 2.87 3.24
CA GLY A 227 6.55 2.35 2.96
C GLY A 227 6.62 1.14 2.03
N GLN A 228 6.14 1.25 0.81
CA GLN A 228 6.20 0.20 -0.21
C GLN A 228 7.26 0.50 -1.26
N LEU A 229 8.00 -0.53 -1.66
CA LEU A 229 8.98 -0.42 -2.75
C LEU A 229 8.25 -0.49 -4.09
N ALA A 230 8.12 0.64 -4.77
CA ALA A 230 7.63 0.71 -6.14
C ALA A 230 8.80 0.81 -7.13
N GLN A 231 8.71 0.09 -8.24
CA GLN A 231 9.72 0.10 -9.31
C GLN A 231 9.14 0.68 -10.60
N ASP A 232 9.86 1.62 -11.21
CA ASP A 232 9.64 2.00 -12.61
C ASP A 232 10.59 1.16 -13.46
N GLY A 233 10.07 0.07 -14.07
CA GLY A 233 10.95 -0.91 -14.72
C GLY A 233 10.23 -2.06 -15.40
N LEU A 234 10.93 -3.19 -15.44
CA LEU A 234 10.43 -4.46 -15.97
C LEU A 234 10.56 -5.55 -14.91
N GLN A 235 9.55 -6.41 -14.83
CA GLN A 235 9.52 -7.63 -14.03
C GLN A 235 9.28 -8.81 -14.93
N VAL A 236 10.02 -9.88 -14.75
CA VAL A 236 9.79 -11.19 -15.36
C VAL A 236 9.54 -12.18 -14.24
N LYS A 237 8.42 -12.88 -14.30
CA LYS A 237 8.07 -13.97 -13.38
C LYS A 237 7.94 -15.28 -14.15
N TRP A 238 8.37 -16.36 -13.54
CA TRP A 238 8.19 -17.72 -14.01
C TRP A 238 7.52 -18.56 -12.95
N LEU A 239 6.34 -19.10 -13.29
CA LEU A 239 5.62 -20.07 -12.48
C LEU A 239 5.99 -21.48 -12.97
N ALA A 240 6.62 -22.26 -12.10
CA ALA A 240 7.04 -23.61 -12.43
C ALA A 240 5.81 -24.53 -12.65
N PRO A 241 5.85 -25.45 -13.65
CA PRO A 241 4.78 -26.41 -13.90
C PRO A 241 4.87 -27.60 -12.92
N THR A 242 4.74 -27.33 -11.62
CA THR A 242 4.85 -28.29 -10.52
C THR A 242 3.58 -28.31 -9.69
N ASP A 243 3.29 -29.45 -9.01
CA ASP A 243 2.14 -29.53 -8.08
C ASP A 243 2.30 -28.58 -6.88
N THR A 244 3.54 -28.33 -6.46
CA THR A 244 3.87 -27.31 -5.46
C THR A 244 4.00 -25.96 -6.14
N PHE A 245 3.41 -24.91 -5.60
CA PHE A 245 3.60 -23.55 -6.08
C PHE A 245 5.08 -23.17 -5.97
N VAL A 246 5.71 -22.86 -7.10
CA VAL A 246 7.07 -22.31 -7.17
C VAL A 246 7.08 -21.18 -8.17
N GLU A 247 7.33 -19.96 -7.69
CA GLU A 247 7.46 -18.75 -8.50
C GLU A 247 8.89 -18.21 -8.35
N VAL A 248 9.51 -17.85 -9.47
CA VAL A 248 10.80 -17.14 -9.50
C VAL A 248 10.61 -15.85 -10.25
N GLY A 249 11.10 -14.76 -9.71
CA GLY A 249 10.98 -13.42 -10.31
C GLY A 249 12.30 -12.67 -10.33
N ALA A 250 12.44 -11.85 -11.37
CA ALA A 250 13.53 -10.90 -11.54
C ALA A 250 12.98 -9.55 -11.99
N GLU A 251 13.48 -8.47 -11.40
CA GLU A 251 13.10 -7.10 -11.71
C GLU A 251 14.33 -6.26 -12.01
N GLY A 252 14.15 -5.30 -12.91
CA GLY A 252 15.12 -4.26 -13.17
C GLY A 252 14.44 -2.92 -13.31
N GLY A 253 14.88 -1.94 -12.52
CA GLY A 253 14.24 -0.63 -12.43
C GLY A 253 15.21 0.55 -12.55
N ASN A 254 14.64 1.75 -12.55
CA ASN A 254 15.37 3.00 -12.64
C ASN A 254 16.12 3.36 -11.36
N GLY A 255 15.81 2.72 -10.20
CA GLY A 255 16.44 2.97 -8.90
C GLY A 255 16.09 4.31 -8.27
N GLY A 256 14.93 4.88 -8.63
CA GLY A 256 14.49 6.18 -8.12
C GLY A 256 13.69 6.12 -6.82
N ALA A 257 13.26 4.94 -6.39
CA ALA A 257 12.53 4.74 -5.14
C ALA A 257 13.51 4.45 -3.98
N PHE A 258 13.18 4.96 -2.78
CA PHE A 258 13.96 4.66 -1.57
C PHE A 258 14.05 3.12 -1.32
N PRO A 259 15.24 2.57 -0.96
CA PRO A 259 16.48 3.22 -0.54
C PRO A 259 17.38 3.69 -1.70
N GLY A 260 17.03 3.43 -2.95
CA GLY A 260 17.66 4.03 -4.12
C GLY A 260 17.23 5.50 -4.27
N THR A 261 18.10 6.29 -4.88
CA THR A 261 17.78 7.69 -5.26
C THR A 261 18.38 8.05 -6.62
N ARG A 262 18.94 7.03 -7.29
CA ARG A 262 19.61 7.23 -8.56
C ARG A 262 18.58 7.45 -9.67
N ARG A 263 18.40 8.70 -10.08
CA ARG A 263 17.53 9.11 -11.18
C ARG A 263 18.34 9.62 -12.36
N ASN A 264 17.74 9.60 -13.55
CA ASN A 264 18.31 10.17 -14.76
C ASN A 264 19.69 9.58 -15.13
N ARG A 265 19.87 8.29 -14.91
CA ARG A 265 21.07 7.50 -15.29
C ARG A 265 20.67 6.38 -16.24
N ASN A 266 21.54 6.11 -17.21
CA ASN A 266 21.34 4.97 -18.10
C ASN A 266 21.53 3.63 -17.37
N GLY A 267 20.78 2.60 -17.81
CA GLY A 267 20.91 1.23 -17.32
C GLY A 267 19.96 0.88 -16.17
N LEU A 268 20.21 -0.29 -15.56
CA LEU A 268 19.46 -0.78 -14.41
C LEU A 268 20.17 -0.28 -13.14
N ASN A 269 19.47 0.56 -12.37
CA ASN A 269 19.99 1.12 -11.12
C ASN A 269 19.38 0.45 -9.88
N SER A 270 18.32 -0.35 -10.09
CA SER A 270 17.71 -1.25 -9.12
C SER A 270 17.58 -2.65 -9.73
N THR A 271 17.82 -3.68 -8.93
CA THR A 271 17.63 -5.09 -9.30
C THR A 271 17.04 -5.84 -8.13
N THR A 272 15.90 -6.52 -8.35
CA THR A 272 15.28 -7.43 -7.38
C THR A 272 15.25 -8.85 -7.92
N LEU A 273 15.57 -9.81 -7.09
CA LEU A 273 15.40 -11.24 -7.34
C LEU A 273 14.56 -11.83 -6.21
N PHE A 274 13.59 -12.68 -6.53
CA PHE A 274 12.79 -13.35 -5.53
C PHE A 274 12.36 -14.74 -5.95
N THR A 275 12.08 -15.57 -4.97
CA THR A 275 11.53 -16.90 -5.15
C THR A 275 10.50 -17.16 -4.06
N HIS A 276 9.32 -17.61 -4.46
CA HIS A 276 8.25 -17.99 -3.55
C HIS A 276 7.92 -19.47 -3.75
N VAL A 277 7.74 -20.18 -2.64
CA VAL A 277 7.32 -21.58 -2.62
C VAL A 277 6.12 -21.71 -1.69
N GLY A 278 5.12 -22.46 -2.11
CA GLY A 278 3.91 -22.60 -1.31
C GLY A 278 3.13 -23.85 -1.66
N GLY A 279 2.13 -24.17 -0.85
CA GLY A 279 1.29 -25.33 -1.07
C GLY A 279 0.24 -25.46 0.02
N ASP A 280 -0.54 -26.52 -0.09
CA ASP A 280 -1.60 -26.86 0.86
C ASP A 280 -1.22 -28.04 1.72
N VAL A 281 -1.67 -28.06 2.97
CA VAL A 281 -1.60 -29.21 3.88
C VAL A 281 -3.01 -29.62 4.26
N GLY A 282 -3.51 -30.65 3.59
CA GLY A 282 -4.93 -31.02 3.63
C GLY A 282 -5.81 -29.92 3.06
N ASP A 283 -7.06 -29.91 3.46
CA ASP A 283 -8.11 -28.97 3.01
C ASP A 283 -8.22 -27.70 3.89
N SER A 284 -7.44 -27.63 4.96
CA SER A 284 -7.62 -26.60 5.98
C SER A 284 -6.46 -25.62 6.06
N THR A 285 -5.31 -25.91 5.50
CA THR A 285 -4.10 -25.12 5.69
C THR A 285 -3.39 -24.85 4.38
N SER A 286 -3.09 -23.59 4.11
CA SER A 286 -2.22 -23.17 3.03
C SER A 286 -1.03 -22.37 3.57
N TRP A 287 0.12 -22.49 2.92
CA TRP A 287 1.34 -21.79 3.31
C TRP A 287 2.12 -21.28 2.10
N ARG A 288 2.85 -20.20 2.29
CA ARG A 288 3.85 -19.70 1.36
C ARG A 288 5.06 -19.22 2.14
N THR A 289 6.23 -19.39 1.58
CA THR A 289 7.49 -18.81 2.05
C THR A 289 8.27 -18.27 0.89
N GLY A 290 9.12 -17.28 1.13
CA GLY A 290 9.91 -16.65 0.09
C GLY A 290 11.29 -16.22 0.57
N VAL A 291 12.17 -16.03 -0.40
CA VAL A 291 13.46 -15.37 -0.24
C VAL A 291 13.60 -14.32 -1.31
N SER A 292 14.09 -13.14 -0.92
CA SER A 292 14.25 -12.00 -1.81
C SER A 292 15.60 -11.35 -1.63
N TRP A 293 16.10 -10.74 -2.70
CA TRP A 293 17.31 -9.94 -2.71
C TRP A 293 17.09 -8.70 -3.56
N LEU A 294 17.44 -7.54 -2.99
CA LEU A 294 17.37 -6.24 -3.62
C LEU A 294 18.75 -5.60 -3.64
N HIS A 295 19.13 -5.01 -4.76
CA HIS A 295 20.33 -4.19 -4.91
C HIS A 295 19.96 -2.85 -5.53
N GLU A 296 20.32 -1.76 -4.86
CA GLU A 296 20.05 -0.40 -5.30
C GLU A 296 21.25 0.52 -5.13
N HIS A 297 21.23 1.62 -5.89
CA HIS A 297 22.20 2.68 -5.82
C HIS A 297 21.56 3.96 -5.27
N ALA A 298 22.20 4.57 -4.28
CA ALA A 298 21.87 5.89 -3.78
C ALA A 298 22.89 6.91 -4.33
N ASP A 299 22.39 7.96 -4.96
CA ASP A 299 23.15 9.14 -5.35
C ASP A 299 22.59 10.30 -4.53
N ASP A 300 23.39 10.88 -3.65
CA ASP A 300 23.03 12.02 -2.80
C ASP A 300 21.67 11.84 -2.10
N ARG A 301 21.49 10.71 -1.38
CA ARG A 301 20.29 10.46 -0.58
C ARG A 301 20.30 11.38 0.63
N MET A 302 19.65 12.54 0.45
CA MET A 302 19.59 13.61 1.44
C MET A 302 18.69 13.22 2.62
N TYR A 303 19.05 13.67 3.82
CA TYR A 303 18.21 13.63 5.01
C TYR A 303 18.56 14.75 5.98
N GLU A 304 17.54 15.26 6.64
CA GLU A 304 17.74 16.27 7.69
C GLU A 304 18.10 15.60 9.01
N ASP A 305 19.06 16.20 9.73
CA ASP A 305 19.46 15.82 11.07
C ASP A 305 19.79 17.10 11.88
N THR A 306 20.29 16.93 13.09
CA THR A 306 20.82 18.04 13.89
C THR A 306 22.27 17.73 14.21
N ASP A 307 23.11 18.76 14.27
CA ASP A 307 24.48 18.60 14.76
C ASP A 307 24.54 18.43 16.29
N ASP A 308 25.73 18.31 16.84
CA ASP A 308 25.97 18.19 18.30
C ASP A 308 25.64 19.47 19.11
N LEU A 309 25.37 20.58 18.44
CA LEU A 309 24.92 21.84 19.02
C LEU A 309 23.39 22.03 18.85
N GLY A 310 22.69 21.09 18.21
CA GLY A 310 21.26 21.16 17.92
C GLY A 310 20.92 22.03 16.74
N VAL A 311 21.88 22.35 15.85
CA VAL A 311 21.62 23.11 14.62
C VAL A 311 21.20 22.14 13.53
N PRO A 312 20.13 22.43 12.77
CA PRO A 312 19.72 21.63 11.63
C PRO A 312 20.82 21.55 10.57
N VAL A 313 21.13 20.33 10.11
CA VAL A 313 22.10 20.05 9.04
C VAL A 313 21.47 19.07 8.05
N GLU A 314 21.85 19.21 6.79
CA GLU A 314 21.45 18.31 5.72
C GLU A 314 22.61 17.35 5.42
N ASN A 315 22.40 16.07 5.64
CA ASN A 315 23.37 15.02 5.37
C ASN A 315 23.01 14.28 4.07
N ALA A 316 23.99 13.68 3.40
CA ALA A 316 23.77 12.93 2.17
C ALA A 316 24.55 11.61 2.14
N PHE A 317 23.89 10.54 1.74
CA PHE A 317 24.52 9.25 1.50
C PHE A 317 24.60 8.95 0.01
N THR A 318 25.79 8.58 -0.45
CA THR A 318 26.05 8.10 -1.82
C THR A 318 26.74 6.75 -1.76
N GLY A 319 26.14 5.72 -2.36
CA GLY A 319 26.68 4.37 -2.29
C GLY A 319 25.71 3.30 -2.80
N THR A 320 25.87 2.10 -2.27
CA THR A 320 25.03 0.95 -2.59
C THR A 320 24.25 0.47 -1.37
N SER A 321 23.03 0.05 -1.59
CA SER A 321 22.15 -0.59 -0.62
C SER A 321 21.81 -2.00 -1.08
N LYS A 322 21.98 -3.00 -0.23
CA LYS A 322 21.65 -4.41 -0.51
C LYS A 322 20.76 -4.93 0.60
N THR A 323 19.57 -5.42 0.25
CA THR A 323 18.61 -5.98 1.21
C THR A 323 18.33 -7.44 0.89
N TRP A 324 18.43 -8.31 1.91
CA TRP A 324 17.93 -9.68 1.89
C TRP A 324 16.63 -9.76 2.66
N GLY A 325 15.70 -10.55 2.15
CA GLY A 325 14.40 -10.77 2.77
C GLY A 325 14.06 -12.24 2.87
N LEU A 326 13.39 -12.62 3.97
CA LEU A 326 12.73 -13.90 4.17
C LEU A 326 11.29 -13.60 4.55
N ASP A 327 10.32 -14.27 3.93
CA ASP A 327 8.91 -14.14 4.25
C ASP A 327 8.25 -15.51 4.48
N ALA A 328 7.24 -15.52 5.32
CA ALA A 328 6.41 -16.70 5.56
C ALA A 328 4.98 -16.29 5.89
N ILE A 329 4.02 -16.98 5.29
CA ILE A 329 2.62 -16.84 5.59
C ILE A 329 1.97 -18.22 5.71
N LEU A 330 1.09 -18.37 6.70
CA LEU A 330 0.27 -19.54 6.89
C LEU A 330 -1.19 -19.09 7.09
N LYS A 331 -2.09 -19.69 6.36
CA LYS A 331 -3.53 -19.50 6.49
C LYS A 331 -4.17 -20.83 6.88
N TRP A 332 -4.98 -20.80 7.91
CA TRP A 332 -5.73 -21.97 8.37
C TRP A 332 -7.22 -21.62 8.46
N ALA A 333 -8.04 -22.47 7.90
CA ALA A 333 -9.49 -22.38 7.98
C ALA A 333 -10.08 -23.78 8.10
N PRO A 334 -10.94 -24.08 9.10
CA PRO A 334 -11.51 -25.42 9.28
C PRO A 334 -12.27 -25.86 8.02
N HIS A 335 -11.93 -27.03 7.50
CA HIS A 335 -12.56 -27.61 6.30
C HIS A 335 -12.50 -26.69 5.05
N GLY A 336 -11.50 -25.80 4.98
CA GLY A 336 -11.38 -24.81 3.90
C GLY A 336 -12.39 -23.63 3.98
N ASP A 337 -13.25 -23.58 5.00
CA ASP A 337 -14.23 -22.50 5.17
C ASP A 337 -13.61 -21.31 5.92
N SER A 338 -13.14 -20.32 5.15
CA SER A 338 -12.55 -19.08 5.65
C SER A 338 -13.61 -18.03 6.07
N THR A 339 -14.91 -18.32 5.92
CA THR A 339 -15.97 -17.33 6.18
C THR A 339 -16.40 -17.27 7.64
N HIS A 340 -16.18 -18.35 8.40
CA HIS A 340 -16.59 -18.47 9.80
C HIS A 340 -15.40 -18.36 10.76
N ARG A 341 -14.32 -19.03 10.45
CA ARG A 341 -13.09 -19.01 11.27
C ARG A 341 -11.87 -19.09 10.36
N GLN A 342 -10.94 -18.21 10.57
CA GLN A 342 -9.67 -18.20 9.84
C GLN A 342 -8.57 -17.69 10.74
N LEU A 343 -7.42 -18.34 10.72
CA LEU A 343 -6.18 -17.83 11.29
C LEU A 343 -5.20 -17.54 10.17
N LYS A 344 -4.67 -16.32 10.13
CA LYS A 344 -3.57 -15.92 9.28
C LYS A 344 -2.37 -15.60 10.16
N LEU A 345 -1.26 -16.29 9.94
CA LEU A 345 0.04 -15.98 10.54
C LEU A 345 0.96 -15.49 9.43
N GLN A 346 1.69 -14.42 9.70
CA GLN A 346 2.59 -13.81 8.74
C GLN A 346 3.82 -13.27 9.47
N ALA A 347 5.00 -13.48 8.90
CA ALA A 347 6.25 -12.94 9.41
C ALA A 347 7.20 -12.66 8.27
N GLU A 348 7.97 -11.57 8.38
CA GLU A 348 9.05 -11.24 7.45
C GLU A 348 10.28 -10.74 8.23
N TYR A 349 11.46 -11.13 7.76
CA TYR A 349 12.75 -10.66 8.23
C TYR A 349 13.51 -10.02 7.09
N LEU A 350 14.00 -8.82 7.29
CA LEU A 350 14.80 -8.08 6.32
C LEU A 350 16.15 -7.70 6.94
N GLN A 351 17.21 -7.78 6.14
CA GLN A 351 18.55 -7.32 6.51
C GLN A 351 19.12 -6.45 5.39
N ARG A 352 19.48 -5.21 5.72
CA ARG A 352 20.09 -4.24 4.80
C ARG A 352 21.53 -4.01 5.14
N THR A 353 22.40 -3.94 4.12
CA THR A 353 23.77 -3.48 4.22
C THR A 353 23.98 -2.32 3.26
N GLU A 354 24.61 -1.26 3.76
CA GLU A 354 24.97 -0.09 2.95
C GLU A 354 26.49 0.12 3.01
N ASP A 355 27.06 0.50 1.86
CA ASP A 355 28.49 0.79 1.70
C ASP A 355 28.66 1.98 0.75
N GLY A 356 29.37 3.03 1.18
CA GLY A 356 29.55 4.24 0.39
C GLY A 356 30.20 5.37 1.17
N GLN A 357 29.76 6.59 0.87
CA GLN A 357 30.22 7.84 1.47
C GLN A 357 29.05 8.54 2.16
N LEU A 358 29.30 9.11 3.32
CA LEU A 358 28.37 9.97 4.05
C LEU A 358 28.94 11.39 4.11
N ALA A 359 28.23 12.32 3.53
CA ALA A 359 28.50 13.75 3.64
C ALA A 359 27.73 14.33 4.82
N PHE A 360 28.42 15.06 5.67
CA PHE A 360 27.88 15.86 6.77
C PHE A 360 27.74 17.32 6.28
N ASP A 361 26.59 17.93 6.56
CA ASP A 361 26.29 19.31 6.16
C ASP A 361 26.57 19.54 4.66
N ALA A 362 25.89 18.76 3.83
CA ALA A 362 26.12 18.70 2.38
C ALA A 362 25.95 20.04 1.67
N SER A 363 25.07 20.91 2.20
CA SER A 363 24.83 22.26 1.69
C SER A 363 25.79 23.32 2.27
N GLY A 364 26.54 23.01 3.35
CA GLY A 364 27.44 23.93 4.05
C GLY A 364 28.90 23.46 4.05
N ALA A 365 29.33 22.83 5.16
CA ALA A 365 30.72 22.38 5.35
C ALA A 365 31.12 21.24 4.40
N ASN A 366 30.18 20.42 3.98
CA ASN A 366 30.31 19.30 3.03
C ASN A 366 31.49 18.38 3.36
N LEU A 367 31.58 17.95 4.62
CA LEU A 367 32.61 17.00 5.07
C LEU A 367 32.16 15.59 4.68
N SER A 368 33.01 14.80 4.03
CA SER A 368 32.66 13.46 3.58
C SER A 368 33.61 12.40 4.14
N GLY A 369 33.09 11.22 4.43
CA GLY A 369 33.85 10.07 4.90
C GLY A 369 33.18 8.75 4.58
N ASP A 370 33.93 7.65 4.67
CA ASP A 370 33.40 6.31 4.44
C ASP A 370 32.21 6.02 5.36
N TYR A 371 31.20 5.34 4.81
CA TYR A 371 30.05 4.88 5.56
C TYR A 371 29.76 3.41 5.28
N ARG A 372 29.58 2.63 6.33
CA ARG A 372 29.10 1.26 6.25
C ARG A 372 28.10 0.98 7.36
N SER A 373 27.00 0.34 7.01
CA SER A 373 26.00 -0.09 7.97
C SER A 373 25.54 -1.52 7.70
N ARG A 374 25.11 -2.20 8.76
CA ARG A 374 24.37 -3.45 8.69
C ARG A 374 23.21 -3.35 9.66
N GLN A 375 22.02 -3.36 9.11
CA GLN A 375 20.77 -3.15 9.82
C GLN A 375 19.86 -4.32 9.57
N SER A 376 18.97 -4.66 10.52
CA SER A 376 17.97 -5.68 10.35
C SER A 376 16.66 -5.32 11.04
N GLY A 377 15.59 -5.97 10.63
CA GLY A 377 14.31 -5.86 11.29
C GLY A 377 13.40 -7.00 10.89
N TRP A 378 12.43 -7.25 11.72
CA TRP A 378 11.41 -8.27 11.45
C TRP A 378 10.09 -7.88 12.10
N TYR A 379 9.04 -8.46 11.58
CA TYR A 379 7.76 -8.45 12.24
C TYR A 379 7.12 -9.84 12.20
N ALA A 380 6.25 -10.10 13.15
CA ALA A 380 5.37 -11.24 13.14
C ALA A 380 3.97 -10.79 13.53
N GLN A 381 2.96 -11.25 12.77
CA GLN A 381 1.58 -10.93 13.04
C GLN A 381 0.68 -12.15 12.95
N GLY A 382 -0.36 -12.16 13.77
CA GLY A 382 -1.43 -13.12 13.73
C GLY A 382 -2.78 -12.43 13.70
N VAL A 383 -3.63 -12.84 12.77
CA VAL A 383 -4.99 -12.31 12.60
C VAL A 383 -5.98 -13.47 12.65
N TYR A 384 -6.94 -13.39 13.54
CA TYR A 384 -7.94 -14.43 13.74
C TYR A 384 -9.36 -13.90 13.50
N LEU A 385 -10.02 -14.48 12.51
CA LEU A 385 -11.46 -14.34 12.30
C LEU A 385 -12.16 -15.27 13.29
N PHE A 386 -12.64 -14.74 14.42
CA PHE A 386 -13.26 -15.51 15.49
C PHE A 386 -14.78 -15.67 15.31
N GLN A 387 -15.36 -14.78 14.53
CA GLN A 387 -16.78 -14.76 14.17
C GLN A 387 -16.92 -14.13 12.78
N PRO A 388 -17.91 -14.52 11.96
CA PRO A 388 -18.12 -13.87 10.66
C PRO A 388 -18.09 -12.36 10.76
N ARG A 389 -17.25 -11.73 9.93
CA ARG A 389 -17.04 -10.27 9.85
C ARG A 389 -16.23 -9.64 10.98
N TRP A 390 -15.81 -10.38 12.01
CA TRP A 390 -15.03 -9.87 13.13
C TRP A 390 -13.65 -10.50 13.20
N ARG A 391 -12.62 -9.69 13.16
CA ARG A 391 -11.23 -10.14 13.28
C ARG A 391 -10.54 -9.43 14.45
N VAL A 392 -9.60 -10.12 15.05
CA VAL A 392 -8.65 -9.59 16.03
C VAL A 392 -7.24 -9.90 15.55
N GLY A 393 -6.32 -8.97 15.75
CA GLY A 393 -4.93 -9.12 15.33
C GLY A 393 -3.96 -8.63 16.38
N LEU A 394 -2.80 -9.27 16.38
CA LEU A 394 -1.62 -8.87 17.13
C LEU A 394 -0.43 -8.82 16.18
N ARG A 395 0.36 -7.75 16.23
CA ARG A 395 1.65 -7.61 15.55
C ARG A 395 2.73 -7.20 16.53
N TYR A 396 3.91 -7.77 16.37
CA TYR A 396 5.12 -7.34 17.02
C TYR A 396 6.17 -7.03 15.95
N ASP A 397 6.76 -5.85 16.06
CA ASP A 397 7.83 -5.34 15.20
C ASP A 397 9.10 -5.20 16.04
N SER A 398 10.26 -5.56 15.50
CA SER A 398 11.56 -5.40 16.17
C SER A 398 12.64 -5.07 15.15
N MET A 399 13.46 -4.07 15.46
CA MET A 399 14.50 -3.54 14.62
C MET A 399 15.85 -3.56 15.34
N ASP A 400 16.93 -3.64 14.58
CA ASP A 400 18.30 -3.48 15.04
C ASP A 400 19.07 -2.63 14.03
N SER A 401 19.40 -1.40 14.41
CA SER A 401 20.18 -0.51 13.55
C SER A 401 21.65 -0.90 13.46
N GLY A 402 22.14 -1.76 14.35
CA GLY A 402 23.56 -1.99 14.53
C GLY A 402 24.31 -0.71 14.92
N THR A 403 25.61 -0.76 14.83
CA THR A 403 26.48 0.41 15.00
C THR A 403 27.18 0.68 13.67
N PRO A 404 26.81 1.77 12.95
CA PRO A 404 27.44 2.07 11.68
C PRO A 404 28.88 2.54 11.86
N HIS A 405 29.72 2.18 10.90
CA HIS A 405 31.03 2.80 10.69
C HIS A 405 30.82 4.13 9.98
N ILE A 406 31.25 5.22 10.59
CA ILE A 406 31.20 6.58 10.04
C ILE A 406 32.63 7.12 10.05
N GLY A 407 33.24 7.23 8.89
CA GLY A 407 34.64 7.61 8.73
C GLY A 407 35.00 8.97 9.35
N LEU A 408 34.06 9.94 9.32
CA LEU A 408 34.22 11.23 9.99
C LEU A 408 34.29 11.12 11.51
N VAL A 409 33.61 10.15 12.10
CA VAL A 409 33.64 9.86 13.54
C VAL A 409 34.93 9.08 13.90
N ASP A 410 35.25 8.05 13.11
CA ASP A 410 36.34 7.15 13.40
C ASP A 410 37.72 7.83 13.21
N SER A 411 37.78 8.85 12.35
CA SER A 411 38.94 9.73 12.18
C SER A 411 39.06 10.80 13.28
N GLY A 412 38.03 10.96 14.13
CA GLY A 412 37.97 12.03 15.14
C GLY A 412 37.67 13.42 14.55
N THR A 413 37.22 13.52 13.30
CA THR A 413 36.86 14.78 12.65
C THR A 413 35.56 15.36 13.26
N LEU A 414 34.57 14.49 13.52
CA LEU A 414 33.31 14.83 14.15
C LEU A 414 32.99 13.87 15.30
N PRO A 415 32.31 14.33 16.36
CA PRO A 415 31.82 13.43 17.39
C PRO A 415 30.66 12.57 16.90
N ARG A 416 30.39 11.43 17.56
CA ARG A 416 29.23 10.56 17.24
C ARG A 416 27.91 11.29 17.39
N SER A 417 27.82 12.25 18.32
CA SER A 417 26.64 13.10 18.57
C SER A 417 26.28 14.04 17.42
N ALA A 418 27.17 14.23 16.45
CA ALA A 418 26.87 14.97 15.21
C ALA A 418 25.96 14.19 14.24
N PHE A 419 25.66 12.90 14.53
CA PHE A 419 24.81 12.03 13.72
C PHE A 419 23.72 11.38 14.61
N PRO A 420 22.82 12.14 15.25
CA PRO A 420 21.83 11.59 16.17
C PRO A 420 20.86 10.61 15.52
N ALA A 421 20.52 10.79 14.24
CA ALA A 421 19.69 9.84 13.49
C ALA A 421 20.36 8.46 13.31
N LEU A 422 21.69 8.36 13.45
CA LEU A 422 22.49 7.14 13.25
C LEU A 422 23.04 6.56 14.57
N LEU A 423 22.54 7.01 15.70
CA LEU A 423 22.86 6.39 17.00
C LEU A 423 22.29 4.97 17.03
N ALA A 424 23.10 4.03 17.59
CA ALA A 424 22.65 2.65 17.70
C ALA A 424 21.38 2.54 18.54
N ALA A 425 20.36 1.87 17.99
CA ALA A 425 19.05 1.73 18.60
C ALA A 425 18.43 0.38 18.21
N SER A 426 17.46 -0.04 19.04
CA SER A 426 16.69 -1.26 18.82
C SER A 426 15.18 -0.93 18.93
N PRO A 427 14.63 -0.21 17.95
CA PRO A 427 13.20 0.13 17.92
C PRO A 427 12.32 -1.11 17.95
N ASP A 428 11.23 -1.06 18.73
CA ASP A 428 10.21 -2.10 18.71
C ASP A 428 8.80 -1.53 18.84
N ARG A 429 7.80 -2.35 18.48
CA ARG A 429 6.40 -1.94 18.56
C ARG A 429 5.50 -3.15 18.75
N VAL A 430 4.53 -3.03 19.66
CA VAL A 430 3.43 -3.97 19.83
C VAL A 430 2.15 -3.32 19.35
N THR A 431 1.41 -3.99 18.48
CA THR A 431 0.15 -3.46 17.92
C THR A 431 -0.98 -4.47 18.10
N LEU A 432 -2.10 -4.01 18.65
CA LEU A 432 -3.36 -4.74 18.74
C LEU A 432 -4.38 -4.15 17.77
N MET A 433 -5.17 -4.98 17.13
CA MET A 433 -6.19 -4.59 16.19
C MET A 433 -7.47 -5.38 16.40
N VAL A 434 -8.59 -4.69 16.23
CA VAL A 434 -9.91 -5.29 16.05
C VAL A 434 -10.55 -4.67 14.82
N ASP A 435 -11.11 -5.47 13.92
CA ASP A 435 -11.89 -4.94 12.81
C ASP A 435 -13.23 -5.65 12.65
N TRP A 436 -14.15 -4.90 12.08
CA TRP A 436 -15.49 -5.34 11.72
C TRP A 436 -15.80 -4.96 10.28
N SER A 437 -16.18 -5.95 9.47
CA SER A 437 -16.57 -5.78 8.07
C SER A 437 -18.07 -5.98 7.93
N PRO A 438 -18.89 -4.90 8.02
CA PRO A 438 -20.35 -5.02 7.89
C PRO A 438 -20.77 -5.61 6.54
N SER A 439 -19.96 -5.40 5.50
CA SER A 439 -20.10 -5.98 4.16
C SER A 439 -18.73 -6.30 3.57
N GLU A 440 -18.70 -6.91 2.39
CA GLU A 440 -17.47 -7.10 1.62
C GLU A 440 -16.86 -5.78 1.11
N PHE A 441 -17.65 -4.70 1.08
CA PHE A 441 -17.24 -3.39 0.59
C PHE A 441 -16.87 -2.41 1.69
N SER A 442 -16.95 -2.80 2.96
CA SER A 442 -16.71 -1.85 4.06
C SER A 442 -16.05 -2.51 5.24
N ARG A 443 -15.15 -1.78 5.88
CA ARG A 443 -14.42 -2.19 7.07
C ARG A 443 -14.26 -1.03 8.04
N LEU A 444 -14.50 -1.28 9.31
CA LEU A 444 -14.17 -0.41 10.43
C LEU A 444 -13.11 -1.11 11.27
N ARG A 445 -11.98 -0.45 11.50
CA ARG A 445 -10.85 -1.00 12.26
C ARG A 445 -10.45 -0.06 13.38
N ALA A 446 -10.25 -0.60 14.57
CA ALA A 446 -9.62 0.08 15.68
C ALA A 446 -8.27 -0.60 15.98
N GLN A 447 -7.23 0.21 16.13
CA GLN A 447 -5.88 -0.23 16.41
C GLN A 447 -5.29 0.55 17.57
N TYR A 448 -4.52 -0.13 18.41
CA TYR A 448 -3.74 0.47 19.46
C TYR A 448 -2.31 -0.04 19.42
N ALA A 449 -1.34 0.88 19.43
CA ALA A 449 0.07 0.56 19.41
C ALA A 449 0.83 1.16 20.60
N TRP A 450 1.75 0.36 21.15
CA TRP A 450 2.85 0.81 21.99
C TRP A 450 4.08 0.84 21.08
N ASP A 451 4.53 2.05 20.78
CA ASP A 451 5.57 2.31 19.78
C ASP A 451 6.80 2.89 20.47
N ASP A 452 7.89 2.14 20.47
CA ASP A 452 9.21 2.50 20.95
C ASP A 452 10.19 2.71 19.79
N ALA A 453 9.69 3.21 18.64
CA ALA A 453 10.51 3.47 17.45
C ALA A 453 11.42 4.70 17.61
N ARG A 454 11.05 5.66 18.46
CA ARG A 454 11.82 6.87 18.73
C ARG A 454 12.94 6.60 19.72
N LEU A 455 14.05 7.34 19.62
CA LEU A 455 15.14 7.25 20.59
C LEU A 455 14.65 7.68 21.99
N ASP A 456 14.74 6.77 22.96
CA ASP A 456 14.42 7.01 24.38
C ASP A 456 12.98 7.56 24.64
N GLN A 457 12.05 7.34 23.74
CA GLN A 457 10.69 7.84 23.86
C GLN A 457 9.67 6.82 23.38
N SER A 458 8.71 6.49 24.25
CA SER A 458 7.54 5.70 23.88
C SER A 458 6.40 6.59 23.39
N ASP A 459 5.70 6.14 22.39
CA ASP A 459 4.45 6.72 21.89
C ASP A 459 3.31 5.72 22.05
N ARG A 460 2.15 6.22 22.45
CA ARG A 460 0.90 5.46 22.52
C ARG A 460 0.00 5.98 21.41
N GLN A 461 -0.36 5.09 20.49
CA GLN A 461 -1.08 5.46 19.31
C GLN A 461 -2.42 4.72 19.29
N PHE A 462 -3.50 5.46 19.17
CA PHE A 462 -4.83 4.91 18.89
C PHE A 462 -5.27 5.38 17.52
N LEU A 463 -5.58 4.43 16.65
CA LEU A 463 -6.02 4.69 15.29
C LEU A 463 -7.41 4.05 15.10
N LEU A 464 -8.31 4.81 14.48
CA LEU A 464 -9.60 4.30 13.98
C LEU A 464 -9.63 4.54 12.48
N GLN A 465 -9.88 3.49 11.71
CA GLN A 465 -9.92 3.56 10.25
C GLN A 465 -11.25 3.05 9.72
N TYR A 466 -11.79 3.76 8.75
CA TYR A 466 -12.93 3.33 7.95
C TYR A 466 -12.52 3.21 6.49
N ILE A 467 -12.84 2.08 5.87
CA ILE A 467 -12.56 1.81 4.45
C ILE A 467 -13.88 1.45 3.77
N TYR A 468 -14.11 2.02 2.60
CA TYR A 468 -15.25 1.73 1.76
C TYR A 468 -14.84 1.55 0.29
N GLY A 469 -15.22 0.41 -0.31
CA GLY A 469 -14.95 0.09 -1.72
C GLY A 469 -16.16 0.33 -2.60
N ILE A 470 -15.96 0.90 -3.77
CA ILE A 470 -16.97 1.18 -4.78
C ILE A 470 -16.52 0.64 -6.13
N GLY A 471 -17.42 0.03 -6.89
CA GLY A 471 -17.18 -0.41 -8.27
C GLY A 471 -16.72 -1.85 -8.40
N ALA A 472 -16.04 -2.16 -9.50
CA ALA A 472 -15.62 -3.52 -9.86
C ALA A 472 -14.33 -3.93 -9.10
N HIS A 473 -14.27 -3.64 -7.81
CA HIS A 473 -13.16 -4.08 -6.97
C HIS A 473 -13.28 -5.60 -6.77
N GLY A 474 -12.20 -6.33 -7.05
CA GLY A 474 -12.18 -7.76 -6.78
C GLY A 474 -12.49 -8.01 -5.31
N ALA A 475 -13.43 -8.92 -5.03
CA ALA A 475 -13.75 -9.29 -3.65
C ALA A 475 -12.45 -9.56 -2.90
N HIS A 476 -12.23 -8.85 -1.78
CA HIS A 476 -11.12 -9.14 -0.91
C HIS A 476 -11.26 -10.59 -0.48
N LYS A 477 -10.37 -11.45 -0.92
CA LYS A 477 -10.28 -12.82 -0.39
C LYS A 477 -9.78 -12.69 1.05
N PHE A 478 -10.72 -12.61 1.96
CA PHE A 478 -10.48 -12.62 3.39
C PHE A 478 -9.92 -13.96 3.84
#